data_8f9bf9b1cb46da52e4c22a57e401e51b
#
_entry.id   8f9bf9b1cb46da52e4c22a57e401e51b
#
_cell.length_a   1.000
_cell.length_b   1.000
_cell.length_c   1.000
_cell.angle_alpha   90.00
_cell.angle_beta   90.00
_cell.angle_gamma   90.00
#
_symmetry.space_group_name_H-M   'P 1'
#
loop_
_entity.id
_entity.type
_entity.pdbx_description
1 polymer ?
#
loop_
_entity_poly.entity_id
_entity_poly.type
_entity_poly.pdbx_seq_one_letter_code
_entity_poly.pdbx_strand_id
1 'polypeptide(L)'
;MINPNTSVLLRHRLPNFSSPVQEIYACSSCGKYIILDDDDNEVSFNRSDFLIHYPHINTPVRVTDTDSHFFPLGTIAKITDIEFWVDEGQESTNHHYLYLCSYSRHEQYLLRSQFKLIR
;
A
#
# COMPACT_ATOMS: atom_id res chain seq x y z
N MET A 1 -13.06 -14.60 8.50
CA MET A 1 -11.69 -14.72 9.03
C MET A 1 -10.70 -14.60 7.89
N ILE A 2 -9.66 -13.82 8.07
CA ILE A 2 -8.63 -13.61 7.04
C ILE A 2 -7.60 -14.74 7.17
N ASN A 3 -7.29 -15.38 6.04
CA ASN A 3 -6.32 -16.47 6.03
C ASN A 3 -4.89 -15.97 6.18
N PRO A 4 -3.98 -16.77 6.76
CA PRO A 4 -2.55 -16.49 6.71
C PRO A 4 -2.07 -16.31 5.27
N ASN A 5 -1.01 -15.51 5.09
CA ASN A 5 -0.44 -15.12 3.80
C ASN A 5 -1.31 -14.17 2.96
N THR A 6 -2.45 -13.73 3.48
CA THR A 6 -3.24 -12.68 2.82
C THR A 6 -2.46 -11.38 2.85
N SER A 7 -2.32 -10.73 1.69
CA SER A 7 -1.69 -9.42 1.58
C SER A 7 -2.62 -8.32 2.08
N VAL A 8 -2.11 -7.46 2.94
CA VAL A 8 -2.87 -6.38 3.56
C VAL A 8 -2.09 -5.07 3.47
N LEU A 9 -2.80 -3.95 3.59
CA LEU A 9 -2.20 -2.62 3.56
C LEU A 9 -2.41 -1.96 4.93
N LEU A 10 -1.32 -1.70 5.64
CA LEU A 10 -1.38 -1.04 6.95
C LEU A 10 -1.92 0.38 6.80
N ARG A 11 -2.84 0.77 7.68
CA ARG A 11 -3.45 2.11 7.65
C ARG A 11 -2.54 3.18 8.25
N HIS A 12 -1.67 2.81 9.19
CA HIS A 12 -0.83 3.73 9.92
C HIS A 12 0.62 3.31 9.83
N ARG A 13 1.50 4.30 9.72
CA ARG A 13 2.93 4.06 9.78
C ARG A 13 3.32 3.69 11.21
N LEU A 14 3.99 2.54 11.38
CA LEU A 14 4.46 2.04 12.65
C LEU A 14 5.97 1.87 12.64
N PRO A 15 6.64 2.01 13.81
CA PRO A 15 8.05 1.66 13.92
C PRO A 15 8.29 0.21 13.48
N ASN A 16 9.42 -0.05 12.86
CA ASN A 16 9.82 -1.38 12.39
C ASN A 16 8.95 -1.97 11.27
N PHE A 17 8.14 -1.15 10.60
CA PHE A 17 7.42 -1.52 9.39
C PHE A 17 7.81 -0.54 8.28
N SER A 18 8.78 -0.94 7.44
CA SER A 18 9.28 -0.09 6.35
C SER A 18 8.29 0.02 5.18
N SER A 19 7.42 -0.97 5.03
CA SER A 19 6.42 -1.00 3.95
C SER A 19 5.01 -1.08 4.52
N PRO A 20 4.02 -0.38 3.92
CA PRO A 20 2.62 -0.55 4.28
C PRO A 20 2.04 -1.89 3.80
N VAL A 21 2.66 -2.52 2.81
CA VAL A 21 2.21 -3.82 2.28
C VAL A 21 2.81 -4.92 3.15
N GLN A 22 1.94 -5.69 3.80
CA GLN A 22 2.33 -6.76 4.69
C GLN A 22 1.50 -8.01 4.42
N GLU A 23 1.92 -9.15 4.95
CA GLU A 23 1.17 -10.39 4.89
C GLU A 23 0.76 -10.82 6.29
N ILE A 24 -0.44 -11.35 6.42
CA ILE A 24 -0.89 -11.95 7.68
C ILE A 24 -0.05 -13.19 7.95
N TYR A 25 0.63 -13.22 9.09
CA TYR A 25 1.44 -14.37 9.52
C TYR A 25 0.58 -15.44 10.19
N ALA A 26 -0.30 -15.02 11.10
CA ALA A 26 -1.16 -15.94 11.84
C ALA A 26 -2.37 -15.18 12.40
N CYS A 27 -3.40 -15.95 12.78
CA CYS A 27 -4.54 -15.43 13.52
C CYS A 27 -4.48 -16.00 14.93
N SER A 28 -4.62 -15.13 15.94
CA SER A 28 -4.65 -15.57 17.32
C SER A 28 -6.05 -16.10 17.69
N SER A 29 -6.12 -16.88 18.77
CA SER A 29 -7.38 -17.42 19.28
C SER A 29 -8.33 -16.35 19.80
N CYS A 30 -7.87 -15.13 20.07
CA CYS A 30 -8.68 -14.01 20.52
C CYS A 30 -9.14 -13.07 19.39
N GLY A 31 -9.01 -13.49 18.14
CA GLY A 31 -9.49 -12.73 16.98
C GLY A 31 -8.57 -11.62 16.51
N LYS A 32 -7.34 -11.59 16.98
CA LYS A 32 -6.33 -10.65 16.50
C LYS A 32 -5.50 -11.27 15.38
N TYR A 33 -4.92 -10.41 14.58
CA TYR A 33 -4.06 -10.81 13.46
C TYR A 33 -2.61 -10.51 13.80
N ILE A 34 -1.74 -11.45 13.49
CA ILE A 34 -0.30 -11.34 13.74
C ILE A 34 0.39 -11.02 12.42
N ILE A 35 1.21 -9.97 12.43
CA ILE A 35 2.07 -9.59 11.31
C ILE A 35 3.48 -9.49 11.86
N LEU A 36 4.46 -9.99 11.12
CA LEU A 36 5.86 -9.88 11.51
C LEU A 36 6.39 -8.51 11.07
N ASP A 37 7.13 -7.85 11.98
CA ASP A 37 7.80 -6.59 11.64
C ASP A 37 9.09 -6.85 10.84
N ASP A 38 9.85 -5.80 10.54
CA ASP A 38 11.09 -5.92 9.76
C ASP A 38 12.16 -6.78 10.44
N ASP A 39 12.07 -6.95 11.75
CA ASP A 39 12.98 -7.77 12.56
C ASP A 39 12.42 -9.15 12.88
N ASP A 40 11.34 -9.57 12.21
CA ASP A 40 10.62 -10.82 12.42
C ASP A 40 9.98 -10.98 13.80
N ASN A 41 9.72 -9.89 14.50
CA ASN A 41 8.96 -9.91 15.74
C ASN A 41 7.45 -9.94 15.45
N GLU A 42 6.72 -10.71 16.25
CA GLU A 42 5.26 -10.80 16.13
C GLU A 42 4.59 -9.56 16.70
N VAL A 43 3.75 -8.91 15.89
CA VAL A 43 2.97 -7.73 16.30
C VAL A 43 1.50 -8.01 16.07
N SER A 44 0.67 -7.72 17.08
CA SER A 44 -0.77 -7.95 17.02
C SER A 44 -1.50 -6.75 16.43
N PHE A 45 -2.45 -7.02 15.54
CA PHE A 45 -3.27 -6.01 14.88
C PHE A 45 -4.75 -6.36 15.02
N ASN A 46 -5.58 -5.32 15.11
CA ASN A 46 -7.02 -5.45 14.96
C ASN A 46 -7.39 -5.42 13.48
N ARG A 47 -8.57 -5.96 13.13
CA ARG A 47 -9.05 -5.93 11.75
C ARG A 47 -9.11 -4.49 11.19
N SER A 48 -9.39 -3.50 12.04
CA SER A 48 -9.49 -2.10 11.64
C SER A 48 -8.14 -1.43 11.35
N ASP A 49 -7.02 -2.08 11.64
CA ASP A 49 -5.68 -1.50 11.49
C ASP A 49 -5.12 -1.63 10.07
N PHE A 50 -5.81 -2.35 9.19
CA PHE A 50 -5.33 -2.60 7.83
C PHE A 50 -6.49 -2.74 6.84
N LEU A 51 -6.15 -2.58 5.54
CA LEU A 51 -7.06 -2.77 4.42
C LEU A 51 -6.76 -4.10 3.73
N ILE A 52 -7.80 -4.83 3.34
CA ILE A 52 -7.68 -6.02 2.49
C ILE A 52 -7.88 -5.64 1.02
N HIS A 53 -8.80 -4.73 0.75
CA HIS A 53 -9.13 -4.27 -0.58
C HIS A 53 -8.38 -2.97 -0.87
N TYR A 54 -7.38 -3.06 -1.74
CA TYR A 54 -6.56 -1.93 -2.15
C TYR A 54 -5.95 -2.24 -3.52
N PRO A 55 -5.44 -1.22 -4.26
CA PRO A 55 -4.75 -1.48 -5.52
C PRO A 55 -3.45 -2.26 -5.27
N HIS A 56 -3.46 -3.56 -5.56
CA HIS A 56 -2.33 -4.45 -5.28
C HIS A 56 -1.15 -4.21 -6.22
N ILE A 57 0.05 -4.61 -5.77
CA ILE A 57 1.25 -4.65 -6.60
C ILE A 57 0.98 -5.55 -7.81
N ASN A 58 1.52 -5.16 -8.97
CA ASN A 58 1.31 -5.78 -10.28
C ASN A 58 -0.06 -5.49 -10.92
N THR A 59 -0.89 -4.65 -10.32
CA THR A 59 -2.17 -4.26 -10.90
C THR A 59 -1.95 -3.20 -11.98
N PRO A 60 -2.55 -3.37 -13.18
CA PRO A 60 -2.53 -2.32 -14.20
C PRO A 60 -3.47 -1.19 -13.83
N VAL A 61 -3.04 0.03 -14.09
CA VAL A 61 -3.81 1.24 -13.80
C VAL A 61 -3.75 2.19 -14.98
N ARG A 62 -4.77 3.03 -15.13
CA ARG A 62 -4.81 4.10 -16.13
C ARG A 62 -4.60 5.44 -15.46
N VAL A 63 -3.63 6.20 -15.93
CA VAL A 63 -3.35 7.55 -15.43
C VAL A 63 -4.48 8.48 -15.85
N THR A 64 -5.09 9.15 -14.87
CA THR A 64 -6.23 10.06 -15.08
C THR A 64 -5.94 11.50 -14.70
N ASP A 65 -4.77 11.77 -14.12
CA ASP A 65 -4.33 13.10 -13.72
C ASP A 65 -2.82 13.19 -13.95
N THR A 66 -2.35 14.30 -14.50
CA THR A 66 -0.94 14.50 -14.85
C THR A 66 -0.18 15.42 -13.89
N ASP A 67 -0.79 15.77 -12.77
CA ASP A 67 -0.16 16.65 -11.78
C ASP A 67 0.97 15.94 -11.04
N SER A 68 2.12 16.61 -10.91
CA SER A 68 3.28 16.16 -10.13
C SER A 68 3.95 14.86 -10.61
N HIS A 69 3.69 14.42 -11.84
CA HIS A 69 4.41 13.30 -12.46
C HIS A 69 4.49 13.50 -13.98
N PHE A 70 5.27 12.63 -14.63
CA PHE A 70 5.58 12.79 -16.06
C PHE A 70 4.83 11.82 -16.99
N PHE A 71 3.97 10.96 -16.47
CA PHE A 71 3.20 10.08 -17.33
C PHE A 71 2.10 10.85 -18.06
N PRO A 72 1.97 10.68 -19.39
CA PRO A 72 0.85 11.26 -20.12
C PRO A 72 -0.50 10.74 -19.63
N LEU A 73 -1.52 11.56 -19.79
CA LEU A 73 -2.89 11.17 -19.50
C LEU A 73 -3.26 9.92 -20.32
N GLY A 74 -3.90 8.96 -19.69
CA GLY A 74 -4.31 7.71 -20.33
C GLY A 74 -3.24 6.63 -20.38
N THR A 75 -2.03 6.89 -19.87
CA THR A 75 -0.98 5.87 -19.79
C THR A 75 -1.46 4.67 -18.97
N ILE A 76 -1.21 3.47 -19.50
CA ILE A 76 -1.45 2.23 -18.78
C ILE A 76 -0.15 1.84 -18.10
N ALA A 77 -0.11 2.00 -16.78
CA ALA A 77 1.06 1.68 -15.97
C ALA A 77 0.75 0.51 -15.05
N LYS A 78 1.77 -0.01 -14.38
CA LYS A 78 1.65 -1.13 -13.46
C LYS A 78 2.20 -0.71 -12.11
N ILE A 79 1.44 -0.97 -11.03
CA ILE A 79 1.89 -0.71 -9.68
C ILE A 79 3.02 -1.69 -9.33
N THR A 80 4.18 -1.17 -8.95
CA THR A 80 5.34 -1.98 -8.58
C THR A 80 5.66 -1.91 -7.10
N ASP A 81 5.23 -0.85 -6.41
CA ASP A 81 5.41 -0.73 -4.97
C ASP A 81 4.39 0.25 -4.39
N ILE A 82 4.18 0.17 -3.07
CA ILE A 82 3.32 1.09 -2.33
C ILE A 82 4.09 1.53 -1.10
N GLU A 83 4.15 2.84 -0.87
CA GLU A 83 4.85 3.43 0.26
C GLU A 83 3.92 4.35 1.04
N PHE A 84 4.21 4.56 2.33
CA PHE A 84 3.53 5.58 3.10
C PHE A 84 3.93 6.96 2.61
N TRP A 85 2.94 7.81 2.38
CA TRP A 85 3.20 9.21 2.11
C TRP A 85 3.34 9.96 3.43
N VAL A 86 4.50 10.59 3.63
CA VAL A 86 4.78 11.41 4.80
C VAL A 86 4.95 12.84 4.32
N ASP A 87 4.02 13.70 4.72
CA ASP A 87 4.15 15.12 4.49
C ASP A 87 5.06 15.74 5.56
N GLU A 88 6.05 16.55 5.16
CA GLU A 88 6.95 17.18 6.11
C GLU A 88 6.15 18.05 7.09
N GLY A 89 6.29 17.78 8.39
CA GLY A 89 5.66 18.53 9.46
C GLY A 89 4.27 18.07 9.89
N GLN A 90 3.74 17.01 9.30
CA GLN A 90 2.50 16.39 9.78
C GLN A 90 2.76 14.94 10.16
N GLU A 91 2.36 14.57 11.38
CA GLU A 91 2.23 13.16 11.71
C GLU A 91 1.19 12.57 10.77
N SER A 92 1.61 11.60 9.98
CA SER A 92 0.71 10.94 9.05
C SER A 92 -0.30 10.09 9.84
N THR A 93 -1.42 10.71 10.17
CA THR A 93 -2.56 10.00 10.74
C THR A 93 -3.49 9.50 9.65
N ASN A 94 -3.20 9.78 8.39
CA ASN A 94 -4.12 9.58 7.28
C ASN A 94 -3.61 8.54 6.29
N HIS A 95 -4.56 7.85 5.70
CA HIS A 95 -4.47 6.76 4.74
C HIS A 95 -3.89 7.19 3.38
N HIS A 96 -2.78 7.95 3.40
CA HIS A 96 -2.17 8.41 2.16
C HIS A 96 -0.98 7.53 1.82
N TYR A 97 -0.99 7.06 0.60
CA TYR A 97 0.06 6.20 0.07
C TYR A 97 0.59 6.78 -1.23
N LEU A 98 1.85 6.53 -1.49
CA LEU A 98 2.45 6.74 -2.81
C LEU A 98 2.51 5.41 -3.53
N TYR A 99 1.97 5.37 -4.73
CA TYR A 99 1.97 4.18 -5.57
C TYR A 99 3.06 4.34 -6.62
N LEU A 100 4.10 3.52 -6.52
CA LEU A 100 5.15 3.51 -7.54
C LEU A 100 4.62 2.76 -8.75
N CYS A 101 4.49 3.46 -9.87
CA CYS A 101 3.94 2.92 -11.10
C CYS A 101 5.02 2.90 -12.18
N SER A 102 5.04 1.84 -12.97
CA SER A 102 6.05 1.62 -14.01
C SER A 102 5.39 1.55 -15.37
N TYR A 103 6.01 2.24 -16.34
CA TYR A 103 5.67 2.16 -17.76
C TYR A 103 6.94 2.33 -18.59
N SER A 104 7.23 1.36 -19.45
CA SER A 104 8.34 1.43 -20.44
C SER A 104 9.68 1.90 -19.84
N ARG A 105 10.14 1.29 -18.77
CA ARG A 105 11.39 1.60 -18.03
C ARG A 105 11.36 2.91 -17.23
N HIS A 106 10.24 3.59 -17.19
CA HIS A 106 10.06 4.78 -16.35
C HIS A 106 9.21 4.43 -15.14
N GLU A 107 9.60 4.95 -13.99
CA GLU A 107 8.85 4.80 -12.75
C GLU A 107 8.48 6.17 -12.21
N GLN A 108 7.23 6.33 -11.79
CA GLN A 108 6.71 7.56 -11.20
C GLN A 108 5.84 7.21 -10.00
N TYR A 109 5.92 8.06 -8.97
CA TYR A 109 5.01 7.96 -7.84
C TYR A 109 3.72 8.69 -8.15
N LEU A 110 2.60 8.00 -7.95
CA LEU A 110 1.26 8.57 -8.14
C LEU A 110 0.47 8.49 -6.84
N LEU A 111 -0.40 9.48 -6.64
CA LEU A 111 -1.41 9.42 -5.60
C LEU A 111 -2.60 8.58 -6.08
N ARG A 112 -3.38 8.04 -5.14
CA ARG A 112 -4.55 7.22 -5.49
C ARG A 112 -5.54 7.94 -6.41
N SER A 113 -5.67 9.26 -6.27
CA SER A 113 -6.56 10.08 -7.09
C SER A 113 -6.09 10.28 -8.52
N GLN A 114 -4.85 9.92 -8.84
CA GLN A 114 -4.23 10.17 -10.15
C GLN A 114 -4.38 9.01 -11.14
N PHE A 115 -5.00 7.93 -10.72
CA PHE A 115 -5.23 6.78 -11.60
C PHE A 115 -6.54 6.07 -11.28
N LYS A 116 -7.00 5.28 -12.24
CA LYS A 116 -8.13 4.37 -12.08
C LYS A 116 -7.67 2.94 -12.33
N LEU A 117 -8.27 2.01 -11.60
CA LEU A 117 -8.04 0.59 -11.82
C LEU A 117 -8.65 0.18 -13.17
N ILE A 118 -7.93 -0.66 -13.89
CA ILE A 118 -8.41 -1.26 -15.13
C ILE A 118 -9.06 -2.59 -14.77
N ARG A 119 -10.30 -2.71 -15.18
CA ARG A 119 -11.09 -3.93 -14.96
C ARG A 119 -11.14 -4.77 -16.22
#